data_ce424df59409cc402b4700e59849bf07
#
_entry.id   ce424df59409cc402b4700e59849bf07
#
_cell.length_a   1.000
_cell.length_b   1.000
_cell.length_c   1.000
_cell.angle_alpha   90.00
_cell.angle_beta   90.00
_cell.angle_gamma   90.00
#
_symmetry.space_group_name_H-M   'P 1'
#
loop_
_entity.id
_entity.type
_entity.pdbx_description
1 polymer ?
#
loop_
_entity_poly.entity_id
_entity_poly.type
_entity_poly.pdbx_seq_one_letter_code
_entity_poly.pdbx_strand_id
1 'polypeptide(L)'
;MTRIPSTLVLIIAAIGLSCSPGDPKTRADAFLHAFTTTYQKLYYAYSEAQWVANTDISRAHDSISTVEEQKYSAFVGSTDVIGTVRQLLAGRDALDPMQIMQLEKIRLLAAHRPGTIPETVDSLISATTHETSLLYGYDIRLPQRDGTTRVVSTNDIDKILLESTNVQDRLAAWSASKDLGTTLKDGLAELQYLRNRVAREMGFSSFFDLEVADYGMTTPEMMALMDTLDSGLRPLYRELHTYARYELARRYHQPVPDMLPAHWLPNRWGQNWPGMVTAVDLDALFKGRTREWVVQQAESFYVSLGFPALRQNFWERSDLYPAEPGSGRKKNNHASAWHMDLQDDYRSLMSVEPNADWFGTAHHELGHIYYYITYSTPDVPLLLREGANRSYHEGIGDLMDLASSQRSYLRQLGLLPAGMTVDTLQWLLNDALSSSSVVFIPFAAGVMSHFEHDLYENDLPREEFNTRWWAYVRRFQGIVPPSTRGDDYCDAATKTHIIDDPAQYYDYALSCVLKFHLHDYIARRILHQDPRNCNYYGNREVGDFLRSIMAPGASRDWRSVLKEKTGEDLSARAMLDYYRPLLEYLKQQNRGRVTTLD
;
A
#
# COMPACT_ATOMS: atom_id res chain seq x y z
N MET A 1 -26.79 -25.26 -1.98
CA MET A 1 -26.44 -25.71 -3.34
C MET A 1 -27.58 -25.34 -4.27
N THR A 2 -27.59 -24.14 -4.77
CA THR A 2 -28.54 -23.64 -5.78
C THR A 2 -27.78 -23.53 -7.09
N ARG A 3 -28.14 -24.37 -8.06
CA ARG A 3 -27.58 -24.37 -9.42
C ARG A 3 -27.86 -23.00 -10.06
N ILE A 4 -26.80 -22.28 -10.43
CA ILE A 4 -26.87 -21.04 -11.22
C ILE A 4 -27.50 -21.39 -12.57
N PRO A 5 -28.52 -20.67 -13.04
CA PRO A 5 -29.14 -20.98 -14.33
C PRO A 5 -28.17 -20.65 -15.47
N SER A 6 -28.09 -21.59 -16.40
CA SER A 6 -27.19 -21.66 -17.57
C SER A 6 -27.37 -20.56 -18.63
N THR A 7 -27.89 -19.38 -18.28
CA THR A 7 -28.21 -18.31 -19.23
C THR A 7 -27.05 -17.35 -19.50
N LEU A 8 -25.91 -17.47 -18.78
CA LEU A 8 -24.73 -16.60 -18.96
C LEU A 8 -23.72 -17.14 -19.98
N VAL A 9 -23.90 -18.39 -20.43
CA VAL A 9 -22.95 -19.08 -21.34
C VAL A 9 -23.04 -18.58 -22.80
N LEU A 10 -24.07 -17.82 -23.16
CA LEU A 10 -24.38 -17.46 -24.57
C LEU A 10 -23.68 -16.20 -25.10
N ILE A 11 -22.96 -15.43 -24.29
CA ILE A 11 -22.22 -14.25 -24.77
C ILE A 11 -20.75 -14.57 -25.08
N ILE A 12 -20.20 -15.65 -24.54
CA ILE A 12 -18.79 -16.06 -24.74
C ILE A 12 -18.57 -16.74 -26.10
N ALA A 13 -19.62 -17.25 -26.74
CA ALA A 13 -19.54 -17.96 -28.01
C ALA A 13 -19.19 -17.10 -29.24
N ALA A 14 -18.99 -15.78 -29.08
CA ALA A 14 -18.65 -14.87 -30.20
C ALA A 14 -17.16 -14.51 -30.28
N ILE A 15 -16.32 -14.89 -29.31
CA ILE A 15 -14.85 -14.70 -29.38
C ILE A 15 -14.16 -15.88 -30.11
N GLY A 16 -14.91 -16.82 -30.65
CA GLY A 16 -14.40 -17.82 -31.54
C GLY A 16 -13.72 -17.15 -32.74
N LEU A 17 -12.41 -16.91 -32.62
CA LEU A 17 -11.55 -16.55 -33.74
C LEU A 17 -11.71 -17.65 -34.80
N SER A 18 -12.60 -17.43 -35.78
CA SER A 18 -12.56 -18.21 -37.00
C SER A 18 -11.10 -18.26 -37.45
N CYS A 19 -10.63 -19.44 -37.85
CA CYS A 19 -9.30 -19.64 -38.45
C CYS A 19 -9.21 -18.91 -39.82
N SER A 20 -9.32 -17.59 -39.82
CA SER A 20 -8.94 -16.78 -40.96
C SER A 20 -7.43 -16.58 -40.87
N PRO A 21 -6.70 -16.77 -41.99
CA PRO A 21 -5.27 -16.49 -42.07
C PRO A 21 -5.07 -14.96 -42.09
N GLY A 22 -5.33 -14.32 -40.96
CA GLY A 22 -5.08 -12.89 -40.75
C GLY A 22 -3.67 -12.67 -40.19
N ASP A 23 -3.10 -11.52 -40.50
CA ASP A 23 -1.89 -11.02 -39.89
C ASP A 23 -2.00 -11.05 -38.37
N PRO A 24 -0.93 -11.51 -37.62
CA PRO A 24 -0.95 -11.61 -36.16
C PRO A 24 -1.39 -10.35 -35.45
N LYS A 25 -1.00 -9.17 -35.91
CA LYS A 25 -1.40 -7.87 -35.35
C LYS A 25 -2.91 -7.64 -35.48
N THR A 26 -3.49 -7.88 -36.64
CA THR A 26 -4.94 -7.77 -36.86
C THR A 26 -5.74 -8.69 -35.95
N ARG A 27 -5.23 -9.92 -35.69
CA ARG A 27 -5.87 -10.85 -34.76
C ARG A 27 -5.79 -10.35 -33.32
N ALA A 28 -4.63 -9.82 -32.91
CA ALA A 28 -4.45 -9.23 -31.58
C ALA A 28 -5.38 -8.02 -31.38
N ASP A 29 -5.48 -7.12 -32.35
CA ASP A 29 -6.38 -5.96 -32.28
C ASP A 29 -7.84 -6.37 -32.16
N ALA A 30 -8.29 -7.34 -32.96
CA ALA A 30 -9.65 -7.85 -32.90
C ALA A 30 -9.98 -8.46 -31.52
N PHE A 31 -9.05 -9.25 -30.96
CA PHE A 31 -9.19 -9.82 -29.63
C PHE A 31 -9.22 -8.73 -28.54
N LEU A 32 -8.24 -7.80 -28.55
CA LEU A 32 -8.13 -6.73 -27.58
C LEU A 32 -9.39 -5.84 -27.59
N HIS A 33 -9.92 -5.50 -28.78
CA HIS A 33 -11.15 -4.73 -28.89
C HIS A 33 -12.36 -5.46 -28.31
N ALA A 34 -12.54 -6.74 -28.63
CA ALA A 34 -13.66 -7.54 -28.13
C ALA A 34 -13.56 -7.74 -26.59
N PHE A 35 -12.36 -8.08 -26.10
CA PHE A 35 -12.09 -8.23 -24.67
C PHE A 35 -12.38 -6.93 -23.92
N THR A 36 -11.78 -5.81 -24.33
CA THR A 36 -11.90 -4.51 -23.66
C THR A 36 -13.35 -4.04 -23.58
N THR A 37 -14.14 -4.25 -24.65
CA THR A 37 -15.57 -3.88 -24.67
C THR A 37 -16.37 -4.63 -23.62
N THR A 38 -16.09 -5.91 -23.38
CA THR A 38 -16.79 -6.72 -22.37
C THR A 38 -16.22 -6.45 -20.98
N TYR A 39 -14.89 -6.37 -20.87
CA TYR A 39 -14.16 -6.07 -19.65
C TYR A 39 -14.67 -4.79 -18.99
N GLN A 40 -14.76 -3.69 -19.75
CA GLN A 40 -15.18 -2.39 -19.21
C GLN A 40 -16.60 -2.46 -18.59
N LYS A 41 -17.52 -3.17 -19.22
CA LYS A 41 -18.90 -3.33 -18.69
C LYS A 41 -18.93 -4.11 -17.39
N LEU A 42 -18.16 -5.22 -17.34
CA LEU A 42 -18.11 -6.07 -16.15
C LEU A 42 -17.34 -5.37 -15.03
N TYR A 43 -16.25 -4.69 -15.35
CA TYR A 43 -15.48 -3.89 -14.40
C TYR A 43 -16.34 -2.80 -13.77
N TYR A 44 -17.11 -2.04 -14.58
CA TYR A 44 -17.99 -1.01 -14.05
C TYR A 44 -19.08 -1.58 -13.15
N ALA A 45 -19.73 -2.67 -13.55
CA ALA A 45 -20.76 -3.31 -12.73
C ALA A 45 -20.20 -3.82 -11.39
N TYR A 46 -19.00 -4.42 -11.43
CA TYR A 46 -18.27 -4.85 -10.23
C TYR A 46 -17.90 -3.65 -9.34
N SER A 47 -17.32 -2.59 -9.92
CA SER A 47 -16.93 -1.38 -9.19
C SER A 47 -18.14 -0.70 -8.52
N GLU A 48 -19.30 -0.59 -9.20
CA GLU A 48 -20.52 -0.05 -8.61
C GLU A 48 -21.03 -0.91 -7.44
N ALA A 49 -21.00 -2.23 -7.58
CA ALA A 49 -21.42 -3.13 -6.51
C ALA A 49 -20.49 -3.04 -5.28
N GLN A 50 -19.17 -2.96 -5.51
CA GLN A 50 -18.18 -2.75 -4.45
C GLN A 50 -18.36 -1.37 -3.80
N TRP A 51 -18.60 -0.32 -4.58
CA TRP A 51 -18.86 1.02 -4.07
C TRP A 51 -20.04 1.03 -3.10
N VAL A 52 -21.16 0.43 -3.50
CA VAL A 52 -22.35 0.34 -2.65
C VAL A 52 -22.08 -0.48 -1.39
N ALA A 53 -21.37 -1.60 -1.49
CA ALA A 53 -21.02 -2.44 -0.34
C ALA A 53 -20.13 -1.69 0.67
N ASN A 54 -19.26 -0.77 0.21
CA ASN A 54 -18.39 0.02 1.08
C ASN A 54 -19.08 1.29 1.64
N THR A 55 -20.01 1.87 0.92
CA THR A 55 -20.69 3.10 1.35
C THR A 55 -21.99 2.85 2.14
N ASP A 56 -22.57 1.65 2.01
CA ASP A 56 -23.75 1.22 2.77
C ASP A 56 -23.66 -0.28 3.11
N ILE A 57 -22.88 -0.59 4.15
CA ILE A 57 -22.54 -1.96 4.55
C ILE A 57 -23.78 -2.73 4.96
N SER A 58 -24.11 -3.78 4.20
CA SER A 58 -25.19 -4.70 4.50
C SER A 58 -24.95 -6.06 3.84
N ARG A 59 -25.51 -7.13 4.41
CA ARG A 59 -25.43 -8.48 3.81
C ARG A 59 -25.99 -8.54 2.39
N ALA A 60 -27.00 -7.71 2.07
CA ALA A 60 -27.57 -7.66 0.73
C ALA A 60 -26.57 -7.07 -0.26
N HIS A 61 -25.92 -5.96 0.08
CA HIS A 61 -24.92 -5.31 -0.76
C HIS A 61 -23.67 -6.19 -0.93
N ASP A 62 -23.19 -6.83 0.15
CA ASP A 62 -22.09 -7.80 0.09
C ASP A 62 -22.39 -8.96 -0.86
N SER A 63 -23.65 -9.47 -0.83
CA SER A 63 -24.05 -10.55 -1.74
C SER A 63 -24.09 -10.10 -3.20
N ILE A 64 -24.55 -8.88 -3.49
CA ILE A 64 -24.55 -8.32 -4.84
C ILE A 64 -23.11 -8.13 -5.32
N SER A 65 -22.25 -7.55 -4.49
CA SER A 65 -20.84 -7.35 -4.77
C SER A 65 -20.14 -8.68 -5.12
N THR A 66 -20.37 -9.71 -4.33
CA THR A 66 -19.82 -11.06 -4.60
C THR A 66 -20.28 -11.60 -5.96
N VAL A 67 -21.55 -11.42 -6.33
CA VAL A 67 -22.07 -11.89 -7.62
C VAL A 67 -21.43 -11.16 -8.80
N GLU A 68 -21.27 -9.82 -8.72
CA GLU A 68 -20.65 -9.06 -9.80
C GLU A 68 -19.14 -9.36 -9.90
N GLU A 69 -18.45 -9.55 -8.79
CA GLU A 69 -17.06 -10.02 -8.76
C GLU A 69 -16.89 -11.38 -9.42
N GLN A 70 -17.80 -12.33 -9.14
CA GLN A 70 -17.77 -13.64 -9.78
C GLN A 70 -17.95 -13.56 -11.31
N LYS A 71 -18.85 -12.69 -11.81
CA LYS A 71 -19.04 -12.47 -13.25
C LYS A 71 -17.78 -11.89 -13.90
N TYR A 72 -17.19 -10.86 -13.29
CA TYR A 72 -15.96 -10.24 -13.73
C TYR A 72 -14.81 -11.26 -13.80
N SER A 73 -14.56 -11.97 -12.69
CA SER A 73 -13.49 -12.95 -12.58
C SER A 73 -13.66 -14.15 -13.53
N ALA A 74 -14.90 -14.63 -13.70
CA ALA A 74 -15.20 -15.73 -14.63
C ALA A 74 -14.95 -15.34 -16.08
N PHE A 75 -15.13 -14.07 -16.45
CA PHE A 75 -14.81 -13.58 -17.79
C PHE A 75 -13.29 -13.46 -17.97
N VAL A 76 -12.61 -12.74 -17.08
CA VAL A 76 -11.18 -12.43 -17.19
C VAL A 76 -10.34 -13.73 -17.13
N GLY A 77 -10.67 -14.63 -16.20
CA GLY A 77 -9.99 -15.90 -15.99
C GLY A 77 -10.50 -17.05 -16.86
N SER A 78 -11.37 -16.80 -17.84
CA SER A 78 -11.92 -17.88 -18.66
C SER A 78 -10.85 -18.64 -19.46
N THR A 79 -11.05 -19.95 -19.67
CA THR A 79 -10.14 -20.79 -20.45
C THR A 79 -9.91 -20.25 -21.86
N ASP A 80 -10.95 -19.67 -22.49
CA ASP A 80 -10.87 -19.09 -23.82
C ASP A 80 -9.99 -17.83 -23.85
N VAL A 81 -10.12 -16.94 -22.85
CA VAL A 81 -9.26 -15.75 -22.69
C VAL A 81 -7.82 -16.17 -22.47
N ILE A 82 -7.57 -17.08 -21.51
CA ILE A 82 -6.22 -17.58 -21.20
C ILE A 82 -5.59 -18.24 -22.41
N GLY A 83 -6.34 -19.12 -23.10
CA GLY A 83 -5.86 -19.82 -24.31
C GLY A 83 -5.50 -18.86 -25.44
N THR A 84 -6.35 -17.85 -25.67
CA THR A 84 -6.12 -16.85 -26.72
C THR A 84 -4.91 -15.97 -26.40
N VAL A 85 -4.79 -15.50 -25.16
CA VAL A 85 -3.64 -14.68 -24.70
C VAL A 85 -2.34 -15.48 -24.83
N ARG A 86 -2.30 -16.74 -24.35
CA ARG A 86 -1.14 -17.62 -24.49
C ARG A 86 -0.73 -17.80 -25.96
N GLN A 87 -1.72 -18.02 -26.85
CA GLN A 87 -1.46 -18.17 -28.30
C GLN A 87 -0.90 -16.90 -28.94
N LEU A 88 -1.45 -15.71 -28.61
CA LEU A 88 -0.99 -14.44 -29.14
C LEU A 88 0.42 -14.11 -28.62
N LEU A 89 0.67 -14.27 -27.33
CA LEU A 89 1.98 -14.02 -26.73
C LEU A 89 3.06 -15.02 -27.18
N ALA A 90 2.71 -16.23 -27.60
CA ALA A 90 3.66 -17.16 -28.21
C ALA A 90 4.21 -16.63 -29.55
N GLY A 91 3.46 -15.75 -30.21
CA GLY A 91 3.86 -15.06 -31.44
C GLY A 91 4.28 -13.58 -31.23
N ARG A 92 4.71 -13.20 -30.02
CA ARG A 92 4.97 -11.82 -29.60
C ARG A 92 5.90 -11.02 -30.51
N ASP A 93 6.87 -11.66 -31.18
CA ASP A 93 7.83 -11.01 -32.07
C ASP A 93 7.14 -10.36 -33.29
N ALA A 94 5.92 -10.79 -33.62
CA ALA A 94 5.12 -10.23 -34.70
C ALA A 94 4.10 -9.15 -34.21
N LEU A 95 4.05 -8.86 -32.92
CA LEU A 95 3.10 -7.93 -32.32
C LEU A 95 3.75 -6.56 -32.05
N ASP A 96 2.90 -5.53 -31.92
CA ASP A 96 3.36 -4.22 -31.49
C ASP A 96 3.57 -4.19 -29.96
N PRO A 97 4.53 -3.39 -29.46
CA PRO A 97 4.79 -3.31 -28.01
C PRO A 97 3.52 -3.02 -27.18
N MET A 98 2.63 -2.16 -27.69
CA MET A 98 1.38 -1.81 -27.01
C MET A 98 0.38 -2.97 -26.97
N GLN A 99 0.35 -3.82 -28.02
CA GLN A 99 -0.45 -5.05 -28.03
C GLN A 99 0.09 -6.04 -26.98
N ILE A 100 1.42 -6.20 -26.92
CA ILE A 100 2.08 -7.07 -25.92
C ILE A 100 1.74 -6.62 -24.50
N MET A 101 1.87 -5.32 -24.21
CA MET A 101 1.56 -4.80 -22.86
C MET A 101 0.11 -5.08 -22.44
N GLN A 102 -0.85 -4.84 -23.33
CA GLN A 102 -2.25 -5.13 -23.06
C GLN A 102 -2.52 -6.64 -22.86
N LEU A 103 -1.89 -7.51 -23.67
CA LEU A 103 -2.01 -8.96 -23.53
C LEU A 103 -1.38 -9.45 -22.22
N GLU A 104 -0.20 -8.92 -21.85
CA GLU A 104 0.42 -9.25 -20.55
C GLU A 104 -0.45 -8.76 -19.38
N LYS A 105 -1.09 -7.58 -19.49
CA LYS A 105 -2.04 -7.13 -18.46
C LYS A 105 -3.23 -8.06 -18.33
N ILE A 106 -3.80 -8.54 -19.44
CA ILE A 106 -4.87 -9.55 -19.39
C ILE A 106 -4.36 -10.85 -18.74
N ARG A 107 -3.12 -11.27 -19.04
CA ARG A 107 -2.51 -12.46 -18.43
C ARG A 107 -2.38 -12.32 -16.92
N LEU A 108 -1.93 -11.15 -16.43
CA LEU A 108 -1.82 -10.85 -14.99
C LEU A 108 -3.20 -10.85 -14.32
N LEU A 109 -4.18 -10.16 -14.90
CA LEU A 109 -5.56 -10.16 -14.39
C LEU A 109 -6.16 -11.58 -14.30
N ALA A 110 -5.92 -12.42 -15.31
CA ALA A 110 -6.41 -13.80 -15.33
C ALA A 110 -5.67 -14.71 -14.33
N ALA A 111 -4.43 -14.36 -13.95
CA ALA A 111 -3.57 -15.20 -13.13
C ALA A 111 -4.06 -15.32 -11.68
N HIS A 112 -4.85 -14.37 -11.19
CA HIS A 112 -5.39 -14.45 -9.83
C HIS A 112 -6.52 -15.48 -9.68
N ARG A 113 -7.27 -15.77 -10.76
CA ARG A 113 -8.40 -16.72 -10.76
C ARG A 113 -8.51 -17.49 -12.08
N PRO A 114 -7.50 -18.30 -12.46
CA PRO A 114 -7.49 -19.00 -13.75
C PRO A 114 -8.54 -20.11 -13.79
N GLY A 115 -9.46 -20.01 -14.75
CA GLY A 115 -10.50 -21.01 -14.98
C GLY A 115 -9.98 -22.35 -15.54
N THR A 116 -8.67 -22.45 -15.80
CA THR A 116 -8.00 -23.71 -16.20
C THR A 116 -7.85 -24.69 -15.04
N ILE A 117 -7.89 -24.20 -13.78
CA ILE A 117 -7.79 -25.00 -12.55
C ILE A 117 -8.86 -24.58 -11.52
N PRO A 118 -10.15 -24.64 -11.85
CA PRO A 118 -11.22 -24.06 -11.05
C PRO A 118 -11.29 -24.63 -9.63
N GLU A 119 -11.04 -25.92 -9.43
CA GLU A 119 -11.05 -26.54 -8.10
C GLU A 119 -9.96 -25.97 -7.18
N THR A 120 -8.79 -25.65 -7.72
CA THR A 120 -7.70 -25.02 -6.95
C THR A 120 -8.08 -23.56 -6.59
N VAL A 121 -8.70 -22.84 -7.52
CA VAL A 121 -9.18 -21.46 -7.28
C VAL A 121 -10.28 -21.45 -6.21
N ASP A 122 -11.23 -22.38 -6.27
CA ASP A 122 -12.29 -22.51 -5.24
C ASP A 122 -11.70 -22.84 -3.87
N SER A 123 -10.67 -23.70 -3.82
CA SER A 123 -9.93 -24.04 -2.59
C SER A 123 -9.22 -22.80 -2.04
N LEU A 124 -8.55 -22.01 -2.90
CA LEU A 124 -7.85 -20.78 -2.50
C LEU A 124 -8.82 -19.74 -1.94
N ILE A 125 -9.96 -19.52 -2.60
CA ILE A 125 -10.99 -18.59 -2.11
C ILE A 125 -11.50 -19.04 -0.75
N SER A 126 -11.77 -20.33 -0.57
CA SER A 126 -12.27 -20.90 0.68
C SER A 126 -11.24 -20.76 1.81
N ALA A 127 -9.98 -21.10 1.55
CA ALA A 127 -8.88 -20.96 2.51
C ALA A 127 -8.65 -19.50 2.89
N THR A 128 -8.60 -18.57 1.91
CA THR A 128 -8.44 -17.13 2.17
C THR A 128 -9.60 -16.60 3.03
N THR A 129 -10.84 -16.96 2.72
CA THR A 129 -12.01 -16.54 3.49
C THR A 129 -11.95 -17.07 4.92
N HIS A 130 -11.53 -18.33 5.09
CA HIS A 130 -11.40 -18.96 6.40
C HIS A 130 -10.34 -18.26 7.26
N GLU A 131 -9.13 -18.09 6.72
CA GLU A 131 -8.02 -17.46 7.45
C GLU A 131 -8.30 -15.98 7.75
N THR A 132 -8.92 -15.25 6.83
CA THR A 132 -9.37 -13.87 7.07
C THR A 132 -10.41 -13.79 8.20
N SER A 133 -11.34 -14.76 8.25
CA SER A 133 -12.33 -14.83 9.33
C SER A 133 -11.67 -15.13 10.68
N LEU A 134 -10.67 -16.00 10.73
CA LEU A 134 -9.88 -16.26 11.93
C LEU A 134 -9.09 -15.02 12.36
N LEU A 135 -8.46 -14.33 11.40
CA LEU A 135 -7.63 -13.15 11.64
C LEU A 135 -8.44 -12.00 12.27
N TYR A 136 -9.60 -11.69 11.72
CA TYR A 136 -10.43 -10.57 12.18
C TYR A 136 -11.42 -10.93 13.27
N GLY A 137 -11.77 -12.22 13.41
CA GLY A 137 -12.69 -12.72 14.42
C GLY A 137 -12.04 -13.17 15.73
N TYR A 138 -10.70 -13.07 15.86
CA TYR A 138 -9.97 -13.58 17.02
C TYR A 138 -10.19 -12.72 18.26
N ASP A 139 -10.63 -13.36 19.34
CA ASP A 139 -10.73 -12.76 20.67
C ASP A 139 -9.35 -12.67 21.33
N ILE A 140 -8.74 -11.50 21.33
CA ILE A 140 -7.46 -11.27 22.02
C ILE A 140 -7.69 -11.35 23.54
N ARG A 141 -7.08 -12.33 24.19
CA ARG A 141 -7.22 -12.60 25.62
C ARG A 141 -6.06 -12.01 26.40
N LEU A 142 -6.27 -10.82 26.97
CA LEU A 142 -5.25 -10.11 27.75
C LEU A 142 -5.26 -10.56 29.22
N PRO A 143 -4.17 -11.20 29.71
CA PRO A 143 -4.03 -11.53 31.12
C PRO A 143 -4.02 -10.28 32.00
N GLN A 144 -4.73 -10.34 33.13
CA GLN A 144 -4.79 -9.28 34.13
C GLN A 144 -3.92 -9.60 35.33
N ARG A 145 -3.53 -8.60 36.12
CA ARG A 145 -2.68 -8.77 37.32
C ARG A 145 -3.33 -9.57 38.42
N ASP A 146 -4.65 -9.63 38.47
CA ASP A 146 -5.43 -10.43 39.41
C ASP A 146 -5.59 -11.91 39.02
N GLY A 147 -4.93 -12.32 37.93
CA GLY A 147 -5.00 -13.67 37.37
C GLY A 147 -6.21 -13.94 36.48
N THR A 148 -7.08 -12.96 36.28
CA THR A 148 -8.18 -13.06 35.31
C THR A 148 -7.72 -12.76 33.89
N THR A 149 -8.58 -13.00 32.91
CA THR A 149 -8.33 -12.69 31.51
C THR A 149 -9.48 -11.82 30.96
N ARG A 150 -9.13 -10.73 30.28
CA ARG A 150 -10.09 -9.85 29.62
C ARG A 150 -9.97 -9.98 28.10
N VAL A 151 -11.09 -10.11 27.40
CA VAL A 151 -11.14 -9.96 25.93
C VAL A 151 -10.99 -8.48 25.59
N VAL A 152 -10.08 -8.19 24.67
CA VAL A 152 -9.73 -6.83 24.25
C VAL A 152 -9.68 -6.75 22.73
N SER A 153 -9.90 -5.55 22.20
CA SER A 153 -9.72 -5.27 20.76
C SER A 153 -8.25 -5.02 20.40
N THR A 154 -7.96 -5.05 19.11
CA THR A 154 -6.66 -4.66 18.54
C THR A 154 -6.30 -3.22 18.94
N ASN A 155 -7.29 -2.31 18.92
CA ASN A 155 -7.11 -0.92 19.32
C ASN A 155 -6.75 -0.78 20.81
N ASP A 156 -7.30 -1.63 21.69
CA ASP A 156 -6.92 -1.63 23.10
C ASP A 156 -5.46 -2.05 23.28
N ILE A 157 -4.99 -3.05 22.52
CA ILE A 157 -3.58 -3.46 22.51
C ILE A 157 -2.68 -2.32 22.04
N ASP A 158 -3.01 -1.70 20.90
CA ASP A 158 -2.23 -0.61 20.32
C ASP A 158 -2.18 0.58 21.29
N LYS A 159 -3.30 0.89 21.98
CA LYS A 159 -3.34 1.92 23.01
C LYS A 159 -2.44 1.59 24.21
N ILE A 160 -2.42 0.34 24.69
CA ILE A 160 -1.51 -0.08 25.78
C ILE A 160 -0.06 0.08 25.34
N LEU A 161 0.27 -0.37 24.12
CA LEU A 161 1.64 -0.24 23.57
C LEU A 161 2.04 1.22 23.33
N LEU A 162 1.12 2.12 23.06
CA LEU A 162 1.39 3.55 22.89
C LEU A 162 1.58 4.26 24.25
N GLU A 163 0.66 4.05 25.19
CA GLU A 163 0.53 4.88 26.40
C GLU A 163 1.23 4.33 27.64
N SER A 164 1.25 2.99 27.81
CA SER A 164 1.77 2.39 29.04
C SER A 164 3.30 2.54 29.16
N THR A 165 3.75 2.97 30.33
CA THR A 165 5.18 2.96 30.71
C THR A 165 5.56 1.70 31.51
N ASN A 166 4.59 0.84 31.86
CA ASN A 166 4.84 -0.41 32.55
C ASN A 166 5.23 -1.52 31.56
N VAL A 167 6.47 -1.98 31.64
CA VAL A 167 7.02 -2.99 30.74
C VAL A 167 6.26 -4.33 30.80
N GLN A 168 5.70 -4.70 31.96
CA GLN A 168 4.95 -5.95 32.10
C GLN A 168 3.57 -5.87 31.44
N ASP A 169 2.89 -4.72 31.53
CA ASP A 169 1.61 -4.51 30.85
C ASP A 169 1.82 -4.52 29.32
N ARG A 170 2.91 -3.91 28.85
CA ARG A 170 3.33 -3.92 27.44
C ARG A 170 3.65 -5.34 26.96
N LEU A 171 4.39 -6.10 27.77
CA LEU A 171 4.74 -7.49 27.46
C LEU A 171 3.48 -8.36 27.35
N ALA A 172 2.55 -8.24 28.29
CA ALA A 172 1.28 -8.97 28.26
C ALA A 172 0.46 -8.62 27.01
N ALA A 173 0.33 -7.33 26.70
CA ALA A 173 -0.41 -6.84 25.53
C ALA A 173 0.22 -7.32 24.21
N TRP A 174 1.54 -7.17 24.08
CA TRP A 174 2.26 -7.61 22.88
C TRP A 174 2.13 -9.13 22.68
N SER A 175 2.35 -9.92 23.75
CA SER A 175 2.26 -11.39 23.69
C SER A 175 0.86 -11.84 23.29
N ALA A 176 -0.18 -11.32 23.94
CA ALA A 176 -1.56 -11.65 23.62
C ALA A 176 -1.92 -11.33 22.16
N SER A 177 -1.35 -10.26 21.59
CA SER A 177 -1.57 -9.90 20.18
C SER A 177 -0.93 -10.88 19.18
N LYS A 178 0.01 -11.72 19.64
CA LYS A 178 0.74 -12.69 18.81
C LYS A 178 0.22 -14.12 18.95
N ASP A 179 -0.64 -14.39 19.93
CA ASP A 179 -1.18 -15.75 20.17
C ASP A 179 -2.00 -16.28 18.99
N LEU A 180 -2.68 -15.40 18.26
CA LEU A 180 -3.40 -15.72 17.03
C LEU A 180 -2.53 -16.44 16.00
N GLY A 181 -1.23 -16.11 15.93
CA GLY A 181 -0.31 -16.68 14.93
C GLY A 181 -0.21 -18.20 14.99
N THR A 182 -0.39 -18.80 16.16
CA THR A 182 -0.40 -20.27 16.30
C THR A 182 -1.60 -20.90 15.59
N THR A 183 -2.73 -20.22 15.58
CA THR A 183 -3.96 -20.66 14.91
C THR A 183 -3.86 -20.52 13.39
N LEU A 184 -3.21 -19.46 12.90
CA LEU A 184 -3.10 -19.16 11.47
C LEU A 184 -1.97 -19.93 10.76
N LYS A 185 -1.08 -20.62 11.49
CA LYS A 185 0.14 -21.20 10.93
C LYS A 185 -0.13 -22.25 9.84
N ASP A 186 -1.08 -23.15 10.07
CA ASP A 186 -1.43 -24.22 9.13
C ASP A 186 -2.13 -23.64 7.90
N GLY A 187 -3.03 -22.69 8.11
CA GLY A 187 -3.71 -21.99 7.04
C GLY A 187 -2.76 -21.17 6.16
N LEU A 188 -1.74 -20.53 6.74
CA LEU A 188 -0.70 -19.86 5.95
C LEU A 188 0.06 -20.83 5.04
N ALA A 189 0.37 -22.04 5.53
CA ALA A 189 1.03 -23.05 4.71
C ALA A 189 0.11 -23.55 3.56
N GLU A 190 -1.19 -23.69 3.80
CA GLU A 190 -2.16 -24.01 2.77
C GLU A 190 -2.27 -22.86 1.74
N LEU A 191 -2.35 -21.61 2.19
CA LEU A 191 -2.38 -20.43 1.31
C LEU A 191 -1.11 -20.34 0.46
N GLN A 192 0.07 -20.55 1.03
CA GLN A 192 1.34 -20.60 0.29
C GLN A 192 1.26 -21.61 -0.87
N TYR A 193 0.84 -22.83 -0.58
CA TYR A 193 0.73 -23.89 -1.59
C TYR A 193 -0.27 -23.55 -2.70
N LEU A 194 -1.47 -23.10 -2.33
CA LEU A 194 -2.54 -22.79 -3.29
C LEU A 194 -2.19 -21.56 -4.16
N ARG A 195 -1.63 -20.50 -3.57
CA ARG A 195 -1.19 -19.30 -4.30
C ARG A 195 -0.08 -19.64 -5.29
N ASN A 196 0.94 -20.39 -4.87
CA ASN A 196 2.00 -20.85 -5.77
C ASN A 196 1.47 -21.74 -6.90
N ARG A 197 0.50 -22.60 -6.61
CA ARG A 197 -0.11 -23.45 -7.64
C ARG A 197 -0.86 -22.63 -8.69
N VAL A 198 -1.60 -21.61 -8.27
CA VAL A 198 -2.32 -20.70 -9.17
C VAL A 198 -1.34 -19.91 -10.05
N ALA A 199 -0.28 -19.36 -9.46
CA ALA A 199 0.74 -18.62 -10.20
C ALA A 199 1.48 -19.51 -11.23
N ARG A 200 1.88 -20.71 -10.81
CA ARG A 200 2.58 -21.67 -11.68
C ARG A 200 1.71 -22.16 -12.85
N GLU A 201 0.39 -22.29 -12.68
CA GLU A 201 -0.54 -22.55 -13.79
C GLU A 201 -0.45 -21.49 -14.89
N MET A 202 -0.23 -20.24 -14.51
CA MET A 202 -0.14 -19.11 -15.44
C MET A 202 1.28 -18.83 -15.94
N GLY A 203 2.25 -19.71 -15.60
CA GLY A 203 3.63 -19.67 -16.09
C GLY A 203 4.56 -18.76 -15.31
N PHE A 204 4.21 -18.41 -14.08
CA PHE A 204 5.10 -17.75 -13.12
C PHE A 204 5.82 -18.77 -12.23
N SER A 205 7.03 -18.45 -11.75
CA SER A 205 7.79 -19.36 -10.87
C SER A 205 7.12 -19.54 -9.51
N SER A 206 6.52 -18.44 -9.01
CA SER A 206 5.86 -18.38 -7.71
C SER A 206 4.76 -17.33 -7.71
N PHE A 207 4.03 -17.26 -6.60
CA PHE A 207 3.08 -16.16 -6.37
C PHE A 207 3.79 -14.81 -6.19
N PHE A 208 4.98 -14.79 -5.60
CA PHE A 208 5.79 -13.57 -5.51
C PHE A 208 6.23 -13.05 -6.88
N ASP A 209 6.63 -13.97 -7.79
CA ASP A 209 6.98 -13.63 -9.18
C ASP A 209 5.78 -13.06 -9.95
N LEU A 210 4.58 -13.62 -9.73
CA LEU A 210 3.34 -13.10 -10.30
C LEU A 210 3.08 -11.64 -9.89
N GLU A 211 3.17 -11.34 -8.59
CA GLU A 211 2.90 -9.99 -8.08
C GLU A 211 3.97 -8.98 -8.54
N VAL A 212 5.25 -9.40 -8.55
CA VAL A 212 6.36 -8.57 -9.06
C VAL A 212 6.25 -8.28 -10.55
N ALA A 213 5.69 -9.21 -11.33
CA ALA A 213 5.56 -9.05 -12.78
C ALA A 213 4.68 -7.85 -13.18
N ASP A 214 3.72 -7.41 -12.35
CA ASP A 214 2.92 -6.20 -12.57
C ASP A 214 3.78 -4.90 -12.54
N TYR A 215 4.97 -4.98 -11.95
CA TYR A 215 5.97 -3.90 -11.96
C TYR A 215 6.87 -3.89 -13.20
N GLY A 216 6.68 -4.84 -14.13
CA GLY A 216 7.60 -5.04 -15.25
C GLY A 216 9.00 -5.41 -14.80
N MET A 217 9.12 -6.09 -13.68
CA MET A 217 10.38 -6.50 -13.05
C MET A 217 10.42 -8.02 -12.87
N THR A 218 11.64 -8.55 -12.76
CA THR A 218 11.88 -9.90 -12.28
C THR A 218 12.02 -9.91 -10.76
N THR A 219 11.76 -11.04 -10.12
CA THR A 219 11.97 -11.21 -8.67
C THR A 219 13.37 -10.81 -8.21
N PRO A 220 14.49 -11.22 -8.88
CA PRO A 220 15.83 -10.77 -8.49
C PRO A 220 16.02 -9.24 -8.59
N GLU A 221 15.44 -8.57 -9.59
CA GLU A 221 15.51 -7.11 -9.71
C GLU A 221 14.77 -6.41 -8.57
N MET A 222 13.58 -6.89 -8.22
CA MET A 222 12.81 -6.34 -7.09
C MET A 222 13.56 -6.52 -5.77
N MET A 223 14.09 -7.71 -5.50
CA MET A 223 14.82 -7.96 -4.25
C MET A 223 16.12 -7.15 -4.17
N ALA A 224 16.87 -7.00 -5.28
CA ALA A 224 18.04 -6.13 -5.32
C ALA A 224 17.68 -4.65 -5.08
N LEU A 225 16.53 -4.20 -5.55
CA LEU A 225 16.03 -2.86 -5.27
C LEU A 225 15.69 -2.71 -3.78
N MET A 226 14.99 -3.67 -3.17
CA MET A 226 14.69 -3.66 -1.73
C MET A 226 15.96 -3.60 -0.87
N ASP A 227 16.96 -4.41 -1.18
CA ASP A 227 18.26 -4.37 -0.50
C ASP A 227 18.96 -3.00 -0.66
N THR A 228 18.85 -2.38 -1.84
CA THR A 228 19.41 -1.06 -2.13
C THR A 228 18.73 0.04 -1.31
N LEU A 229 17.40 -0.02 -1.17
CA LEU A 229 16.65 0.96 -0.38
C LEU A 229 16.98 0.85 1.11
N ASP A 230 16.98 -0.37 1.66
CA ASP A 230 17.34 -0.60 3.07
C ASP A 230 18.78 -0.14 3.35
N SER A 231 19.75 -0.59 2.56
CA SER A 231 21.15 -0.23 2.75
C SER A 231 21.40 1.27 2.60
N GLY A 232 20.69 1.95 1.70
CA GLY A 232 20.80 3.39 1.50
C GLY A 232 20.35 4.21 2.72
N LEU A 233 19.38 3.73 3.48
CA LEU A 233 18.90 4.38 4.71
C LEU A 233 19.54 3.84 5.99
N ARG A 234 20.29 2.75 5.92
CA ARG A 234 20.92 2.09 7.07
C ARG A 234 21.74 3.05 7.96
N PRO A 235 22.53 3.99 7.43
CA PRO A 235 23.27 4.94 8.28
C PRO A 235 22.37 5.78 9.19
N LEU A 236 21.21 6.23 8.70
CA LEU A 236 20.25 7.00 9.49
C LEU A 236 19.48 6.10 10.45
N TYR A 237 18.99 4.95 9.97
CA TYR A 237 18.26 4.01 10.81
C TYR A 237 19.09 3.49 11.97
N ARG A 238 20.38 3.21 11.76
CA ARG A 238 21.32 2.78 12.80
C ARG A 238 21.45 3.82 13.92
N GLU A 239 21.57 5.09 13.58
CA GLU A 239 21.61 6.17 14.57
C GLU A 239 20.29 6.31 15.30
N LEU A 240 19.18 6.20 14.60
CA LEU A 240 17.83 6.26 15.18
C LEU A 240 17.57 5.06 16.11
N HIS A 241 17.95 3.85 15.70
CA HIS A 241 17.86 2.65 16.52
C HIS A 241 18.71 2.78 17.81
N THR A 242 19.95 3.28 17.70
CA THR A 242 20.81 3.54 18.86
C THR A 242 20.15 4.55 19.80
N TYR A 243 19.66 5.67 19.26
CA TYR A 243 18.96 6.68 20.04
C TYR A 243 17.74 6.06 20.77
N ALA A 244 16.90 5.31 20.06
CA ALA A 244 15.71 4.67 20.62
C ALA A 244 16.03 3.69 21.75
N ARG A 245 17.07 2.88 21.62
CA ARG A 245 17.49 1.93 22.67
C ARG A 245 17.77 2.63 24.01
N TYR A 246 18.51 3.72 23.97
CA TYR A 246 18.86 4.49 25.16
C TYR A 246 17.67 5.27 25.74
N GLU A 247 16.85 5.89 24.88
CA GLU A 247 15.68 6.66 25.34
C GLU A 247 14.58 5.76 25.92
N LEU A 248 14.32 4.60 25.29
CA LEU A 248 13.35 3.64 25.82
C LEU A 248 13.85 2.94 27.10
N ALA A 249 15.14 2.62 27.18
CA ALA A 249 15.74 2.10 28.41
C ALA A 249 15.56 3.10 29.58
N ARG A 250 15.83 4.38 29.33
CA ARG A 250 15.60 5.45 30.32
C ARG A 250 14.11 5.59 30.67
N ARG A 251 13.22 5.58 29.68
CA ARG A 251 11.75 5.70 29.85
C ARG A 251 11.19 4.58 30.70
N TYR A 252 11.67 3.35 30.50
CA TYR A 252 11.18 2.15 31.19
C TYR A 252 12.00 1.76 32.41
N HIS A 253 13.03 2.56 32.78
CA HIS A 253 13.94 2.26 33.89
C HIS A 253 14.57 0.85 33.78
N GLN A 254 15.02 0.50 32.57
CA GLN A 254 15.63 -0.79 32.25
C GLN A 254 17.09 -0.60 31.79
N PRO A 255 17.94 -1.61 31.89
CA PRO A 255 19.24 -1.63 31.22
C PRO A 255 19.10 -1.41 29.71
N VAL A 256 20.10 -0.77 29.09
CA VAL A 256 20.13 -0.60 27.63
C VAL A 256 20.34 -1.97 26.98
N PRO A 257 19.40 -2.44 26.15
CA PRO A 257 19.50 -3.74 25.49
C PRO A 257 20.41 -3.66 24.25
N ASP A 258 20.96 -4.79 23.79
CA ASP A 258 21.69 -4.83 22.52
C ASP A 258 20.79 -4.64 21.31
N MET A 259 19.59 -5.23 21.35
CA MET A 259 18.54 -5.07 20.34
C MET A 259 17.26 -4.64 21.03
N LEU A 260 16.38 -3.92 20.34
CA LEU A 260 15.12 -3.44 20.88
C LEU A 260 14.16 -4.61 21.17
N PRO A 261 13.71 -4.82 22.42
CA PRO A 261 12.64 -5.80 22.69
C PRO A 261 11.34 -5.34 22.01
N ALA A 262 10.68 -6.20 21.27
CA ALA A 262 9.50 -5.86 20.45
C ALA A 262 8.39 -5.18 21.27
N HIS A 263 8.16 -5.60 22.50
CA HIS A 263 7.14 -5.01 23.39
C HIS A 263 7.50 -3.62 23.96
N TRP A 264 8.73 -3.12 23.71
CA TRP A 264 9.10 -1.75 24.07
C TRP A 264 8.62 -0.73 23.06
N LEU A 265 8.34 -1.17 21.84
CA LEU A 265 7.89 -0.30 20.76
C LEU A 265 6.37 -0.09 20.80
N PRO A 266 5.88 1.09 20.37
CA PRO A 266 4.45 1.40 20.41
C PRO A 266 3.63 0.68 19.34
N ASN A 267 4.28 0.03 18.37
CA ASN A 267 3.64 -0.73 17.32
C ASN A 267 4.03 -2.21 17.38
N ARG A 268 3.07 -3.11 17.18
CA ARG A 268 3.21 -4.57 17.32
C ARG A 268 4.26 -5.19 16.37
N TRP A 269 4.63 -4.52 15.28
CA TRP A 269 5.62 -4.95 14.30
C TRP A 269 6.85 -4.05 14.24
N GLY A 270 6.90 -2.99 15.07
CA GLY A 270 8.00 -2.03 15.09
C GLY A 270 8.17 -1.21 13.81
N GLN A 271 7.12 -1.09 13.01
CA GLN A 271 7.15 -0.35 11.74
C GLN A 271 6.78 1.13 11.88
N ASN A 272 6.37 1.55 13.07
CA ASN A 272 5.95 2.89 13.42
C ASN A 272 6.22 3.10 14.92
N TRP A 273 6.88 4.22 15.31
CA TRP A 273 7.30 4.47 16.69
C TRP A 273 6.72 5.79 17.25
N PRO A 274 5.39 6.01 17.18
CA PRO A 274 4.76 7.22 17.69
C PRO A 274 4.95 7.36 19.20
N GLY A 275 4.84 8.59 19.73
CA GLY A 275 4.92 8.84 21.18
C GLY A 275 6.31 8.69 21.79
N MET A 276 7.36 8.40 21.02
CA MET A 276 8.74 8.45 21.51
C MET A 276 9.20 9.89 21.77
N VAL A 277 8.64 10.83 21.02
CA VAL A 277 8.88 12.26 21.17
C VAL A 277 7.55 12.97 21.32
N THR A 278 7.55 14.15 21.95
CA THR A 278 6.34 14.98 22.02
C THR A 278 6.06 15.54 20.64
N ALA A 279 4.99 15.07 20.02
CA ALA A 279 4.54 15.59 18.74
C ALA A 279 4.06 17.04 18.88
N VAL A 280 4.18 17.82 17.80
CA VAL A 280 3.49 19.10 17.70
C VAL A 280 2.00 18.82 17.53
N ASP A 281 1.15 19.42 18.37
CA ASP A 281 -0.30 19.33 18.21
C ASP A 281 -0.71 20.14 16.96
N LEU A 282 -0.86 19.45 15.84
CA LEU A 282 -1.29 20.06 14.58
C LEU A 282 -2.81 20.19 14.49
N ASP A 283 -3.58 19.40 15.23
CA ASP A 283 -5.06 19.45 15.19
C ASP A 283 -5.58 20.79 15.68
N ALA A 284 -4.87 21.40 16.63
CA ALA A 284 -5.18 22.74 17.10
C ALA A 284 -5.21 23.81 15.98
N LEU A 285 -4.46 23.60 14.88
CA LEU A 285 -4.42 24.48 13.72
C LEU A 285 -5.72 24.50 12.92
N PHE A 286 -6.49 23.42 13.01
CA PHE A 286 -7.75 23.25 12.26
C PHE A 286 -8.99 23.68 13.06
N LYS A 287 -8.81 24.17 14.27
CA LYS A 287 -9.92 24.63 15.12
C LYS A 287 -10.75 25.71 14.40
N GLY A 288 -12.05 25.45 14.27
CA GLY A 288 -13.00 26.36 13.60
C GLY A 288 -13.04 26.24 12.08
N ARG A 289 -12.32 25.29 11.50
CA ARG A 289 -12.49 24.88 10.10
C ARG A 289 -13.63 23.87 9.99
N THR A 290 -14.21 23.73 8.79
CA THR A 290 -15.23 22.71 8.51
C THR A 290 -14.63 21.54 7.73
N ARG A 291 -15.29 20.40 7.74
CA ARG A 291 -14.90 19.23 6.95
C ARG A 291 -14.91 19.52 5.44
N GLU A 292 -15.88 20.33 4.98
CA GLU A 292 -15.97 20.76 3.57
C GLU A 292 -14.77 21.64 3.19
N TRP A 293 -14.34 22.51 4.08
CA TRP A 293 -13.15 23.33 3.86
C TRP A 293 -11.89 22.45 3.63
N VAL A 294 -11.74 21.35 4.35
CA VAL A 294 -10.60 20.42 4.20
C VAL A 294 -10.52 19.90 2.76
N VAL A 295 -11.63 19.34 2.24
CA VAL A 295 -11.66 18.78 0.88
C VAL A 295 -11.50 19.87 -0.19
N GLN A 296 -12.12 21.05 0.01
CA GLN A 296 -12.00 22.18 -0.90
C GLN A 296 -10.56 22.73 -0.96
N GLN A 297 -9.83 22.72 0.17
CA GLN A 297 -8.41 23.10 0.14
C GLN A 297 -7.56 22.10 -0.61
N ALA A 298 -7.82 20.80 -0.46
CA ALA A 298 -7.14 19.78 -1.24
C ALA A 298 -7.39 19.96 -2.75
N GLU A 299 -8.64 20.16 -3.19
CA GLU A 299 -8.93 20.48 -4.59
C GLU A 299 -8.22 21.77 -5.04
N SER A 300 -8.33 22.83 -4.26
CA SER A 300 -7.71 24.13 -4.57
C SER A 300 -6.19 24.02 -4.75
N PHE A 301 -5.56 23.11 -3.99
CA PHE A 301 -4.14 22.82 -4.14
C PHE A 301 -3.83 22.33 -5.55
N TYR A 302 -4.53 21.30 -6.04
CA TYR A 302 -4.32 20.76 -7.40
C TYR A 302 -4.70 21.74 -8.49
N VAL A 303 -5.81 22.46 -8.35
CA VAL A 303 -6.21 23.51 -9.32
C VAL A 303 -5.15 24.60 -9.41
N SER A 304 -4.52 24.97 -8.28
CA SER A 304 -3.42 25.95 -8.26
C SER A 304 -2.19 25.50 -9.06
N LEU A 305 -1.95 24.20 -9.12
CA LEU A 305 -0.90 23.58 -9.95
C LEU A 305 -1.27 23.48 -11.44
N GLY A 306 -2.51 23.82 -11.79
CA GLY A 306 -3.01 23.78 -13.18
C GLY A 306 -3.72 22.49 -13.57
N PHE A 307 -4.09 21.66 -12.62
CA PHE A 307 -5.05 20.56 -12.86
C PHE A 307 -6.47 21.14 -13.04
N PRO A 308 -7.37 20.43 -13.74
CA PRO A 308 -8.75 20.88 -13.86
C PRO A 308 -9.47 20.83 -12.52
N ALA A 309 -10.48 21.69 -12.33
CA ALA A 309 -11.41 21.51 -11.22
C ALA A 309 -12.14 20.17 -11.34
N LEU A 310 -12.46 19.55 -10.20
CA LEU A 310 -13.21 18.30 -10.16
C LEU A 310 -14.61 18.52 -10.74
N ARG A 311 -15.05 17.58 -11.56
CA ARG A 311 -16.36 17.66 -12.19
C ARG A 311 -17.48 17.53 -11.16
N GLN A 312 -18.67 18.00 -11.48
CA GLN A 312 -19.83 17.94 -10.60
C GLN A 312 -20.17 16.50 -10.18
N ASN A 313 -20.01 15.50 -11.07
CA ASN A 313 -20.25 14.10 -10.76
C ASN A 313 -19.36 13.57 -9.63
N PHE A 314 -18.11 14.06 -9.48
CA PHE A 314 -17.27 13.70 -8.34
C PHE A 314 -17.93 14.12 -7.01
N TRP A 315 -18.38 15.38 -6.93
CA TRP A 315 -19.01 15.91 -5.71
C TRP A 315 -20.34 15.25 -5.38
N GLU A 316 -21.11 14.87 -6.38
CA GLU A 316 -22.42 14.25 -6.21
C GLU A 316 -22.35 12.77 -5.87
N ARG A 317 -21.32 12.06 -6.35
CA ARG A 317 -21.22 10.59 -6.27
C ARG A 317 -20.22 10.09 -5.25
N SER A 318 -19.30 10.93 -4.78
CA SER A 318 -18.36 10.60 -3.70
C SER A 318 -19.04 10.58 -2.33
N ASP A 319 -18.49 9.80 -1.40
CA ASP A 319 -18.94 9.73 0.00
C ASP A 319 -17.83 10.24 0.93
N LEU A 320 -17.75 11.56 1.07
CA LEU A 320 -16.58 12.27 1.62
C LEU A 320 -16.62 12.45 3.15
N TYR A 321 -17.77 12.28 3.78
CA TYR A 321 -17.97 12.64 5.18
C TYR A 321 -18.47 11.47 6.01
N PRO A 322 -18.31 11.49 7.35
CA PRO A 322 -18.90 10.48 8.22
C PRO A 322 -20.40 10.30 7.98
N ALA A 323 -20.89 9.09 8.18
CA ALA A 323 -22.34 8.82 8.14
C ALA A 323 -23.05 9.68 9.19
N GLU A 324 -24.20 10.27 8.81
CA GLU A 324 -24.95 11.12 9.71
C GLU A 324 -25.39 10.35 10.98
N PRO A 325 -25.21 10.93 12.17
CA PRO A 325 -25.63 10.30 13.42
C PRO A 325 -27.12 9.92 13.39
N GLY A 326 -27.40 8.66 13.71
CA GLY A 326 -28.80 8.16 13.74
C GLY A 326 -29.35 7.71 12.38
N SER A 327 -28.61 7.83 11.28
CA SER A 327 -29.05 7.34 9.96
C SER A 327 -29.17 5.81 9.88
N GLY A 328 -28.49 5.08 10.78
CA GLY A 328 -28.37 3.62 10.72
C GLY A 328 -27.43 3.11 9.62
N ARG A 329 -26.95 3.99 8.72
CA ARG A 329 -25.99 3.66 7.67
C ARG A 329 -24.61 3.36 8.28
N LYS A 330 -23.99 2.28 7.83
CA LYS A 330 -22.60 1.96 8.14
C LYS A 330 -21.78 2.04 6.86
N LYS A 331 -20.63 2.65 6.91
CA LYS A 331 -19.69 2.76 5.79
C LYS A 331 -18.29 2.34 6.21
N ASN A 332 -17.49 1.97 5.24
CA ASN A 332 -16.06 1.78 5.47
C ASN A 332 -15.42 3.13 5.84
N ASN A 333 -14.65 3.15 6.93
CA ASN A 333 -13.97 4.35 7.41
C ASN A 333 -12.56 4.52 6.83
N HIS A 334 -12.05 3.53 6.10
CA HIS A 334 -10.78 3.63 5.39
C HIS A 334 -10.97 4.53 4.17
N ALA A 335 -10.11 5.55 4.05
CA ALA A 335 -10.12 6.43 2.88
C ALA A 335 -9.71 5.65 1.63
N SER A 336 -10.34 5.96 0.49
CA SER A 336 -10.01 5.32 -0.77
C SER A 336 -10.53 6.11 -1.97
N ALA A 337 -9.79 6.04 -3.07
CA ALA A 337 -10.16 6.60 -4.36
C ALA A 337 -10.56 5.48 -5.34
N TRP A 338 -11.53 5.76 -6.18
CA TRP A 338 -12.19 4.78 -7.06
C TRP A 338 -12.25 5.28 -8.50
N HIS A 339 -11.72 4.51 -9.46
CA HIS A 339 -11.87 4.75 -10.88
C HIS A 339 -12.92 3.78 -11.44
N MET A 340 -14.19 4.20 -11.43
CA MET A 340 -15.33 3.32 -11.60
C MET A 340 -15.46 2.69 -12.98
N ASP A 341 -15.17 3.45 -14.04
CA ASP A 341 -15.40 3.07 -15.44
C ASP A 341 -14.13 3.08 -16.31
N LEU A 342 -12.99 3.40 -15.73
CA LEU A 342 -11.72 3.64 -16.39
C LEU A 342 -11.75 4.78 -17.43
N GLN A 343 -12.70 5.73 -17.26
CA GLN A 343 -12.86 6.90 -18.12
C GLN A 343 -13.00 8.20 -17.34
N ASP A 344 -14.20 8.54 -16.87
CA ASP A 344 -14.49 9.82 -16.23
C ASP A 344 -15.41 9.75 -15.01
N ASP A 345 -15.75 8.55 -14.55
CA ASP A 345 -16.40 8.32 -13.27
C ASP A 345 -15.37 7.93 -12.21
N TYR A 346 -14.92 8.90 -11.47
CA TYR A 346 -14.02 8.73 -10.32
C TYR A 346 -14.67 9.30 -9.07
N ARG A 347 -14.49 8.56 -7.96
CA ARG A 347 -15.12 8.86 -6.68
C ARG A 347 -14.12 8.70 -5.54
N SER A 348 -14.35 9.37 -4.42
CA SER A 348 -13.60 9.15 -3.20
C SER A 348 -14.53 8.80 -2.04
N LEU A 349 -14.13 7.80 -1.26
CA LEU A 349 -14.74 7.39 -0.01
C LEU A 349 -13.84 7.89 1.13
N MET A 350 -14.34 8.78 1.95
CA MET A 350 -13.62 9.34 3.08
C MET A 350 -14.56 9.51 4.29
N SER A 351 -14.01 9.86 5.44
CA SER A 351 -14.77 10.25 6.63
C SER A 351 -14.15 11.52 7.23
N VAL A 352 -14.07 12.57 6.41
CA VAL A 352 -13.32 13.80 6.67
C VAL A 352 -13.81 14.52 7.91
N GLU A 353 -12.88 14.78 8.82
CA GLU A 353 -13.00 15.66 9.98
C GLU A 353 -11.97 16.79 9.90
N PRO A 354 -12.20 17.98 10.51
CA PRO A 354 -11.29 19.10 10.41
C PRO A 354 -10.10 18.94 11.38
N ASN A 355 -9.16 18.07 11.02
CA ASN A 355 -7.90 17.81 11.72
C ASN A 355 -6.73 17.64 10.75
N ALA A 356 -5.52 17.49 11.27
CA ALA A 356 -4.30 17.37 10.48
C ALA A 356 -4.27 16.08 9.66
N ASP A 357 -4.69 14.96 10.24
CA ASP A 357 -4.70 13.65 9.58
C ASP A 357 -5.61 13.65 8.35
N TRP A 358 -6.85 14.14 8.49
CA TRP A 358 -7.77 14.23 7.36
C TRP A 358 -7.39 15.29 6.34
N PHE A 359 -6.66 16.32 6.75
CA PHE A 359 -6.13 17.31 5.81
C PHE A 359 -5.07 16.66 4.89
N GLY A 360 -4.13 15.93 5.46
CA GLY A 360 -3.16 15.15 4.70
C GLY A 360 -3.83 14.08 3.84
N THR A 361 -4.72 13.27 4.45
CA THR A 361 -5.48 12.20 3.76
C THR A 361 -6.28 12.75 2.57
N ALA A 362 -6.96 13.90 2.70
CA ALA A 362 -7.70 14.48 1.58
C ALA A 362 -6.79 14.88 0.40
N HIS A 363 -5.58 15.40 0.69
CA HIS A 363 -4.58 15.68 -0.36
C HIS A 363 -4.07 14.40 -1.01
N HIS A 364 -3.86 13.33 -0.22
CA HIS A 364 -3.44 12.01 -0.69
C HIS A 364 -4.51 11.38 -1.61
N GLU A 365 -5.76 11.28 -1.16
CA GLU A 365 -6.84 10.66 -1.93
C GLU A 365 -7.13 11.41 -3.24
N LEU A 366 -7.10 12.74 -3.21
CA LEU A 366 -7.20 13.52 -4.45
C LEU A 366 -5.98 13.32 -5.35
N GLY A 367 -4.82 12.90 -4.83
CA GLY A 367 -3.67 12.45 -5.62
C GLY A 367 -4.04 11.29 -6.56
N HIS A 368 -4.73 10.29 -6.02
CA HIS A 368 -5.24 9.19 -6.82
C HIS A 368 -6.26 9.66 -7.86
N ILE A 369 -7.20 10.53 -7.48
CA ILE A 369 -8.22 11.07 -8.39
C ILE A 369 -7.57 11.83 -9.56
N TYR A 370 -6.61 12.70 -9.28
CA TYR A 370 -5.91 13.46 -10.32
C TYR A 370 -4.99 12.58 -11.18
N TYR A 371 -4.51 11.47 -10.64
CA TYR A 371 -3.79 10.45 -11.41
C TYR A 371 -4.76 9.78 -12.41
N TYR A 372 -5.95 9.36 -11.95
CA TYR A 372 -7.01 8.81 -12.83
C TYR A 372 -7.36 9.78 -13.97
N ILE A 373 -7.61 11.05 -13.64
CA ILE A 373 -7.90 12.10 -14.63
C ILE A 373 -6.76 12.24 -15.65
N THR A 374 -5.51 12.14 -15.20
CA THR A 374 -4.34 12.45 -16.03
C THR A 374 -4.06 11.36 -17.07
N TYR A 375 -4.19 10.09 -16.73
CA TYR A 375 -3.96 9.01 -17.70
C TYR A 375 -5.21 8.60 -18.49
N SER A 376 -6.41 9.04 -18.12
CA SER A 376 -7.65 8.69 -18.82
C SER A 376 -7.80 9.49 -20.12
N THR A 377 -6.87 9.29 -21.03
CA THR A 377 -6.82 9.92 -22.33
C THR A 377 -6.93 8.89 -23.46
N PRO A 378 -7.30 9.29 -24.68
CA PRO A 378 -7.34 8.37 -25.82
C PRO A 378 -5.99 7.72 -26.15
N ASP A 379 -4.87 8.35 -25.78
CA ASP A 379 -3.52 7.84 -26.03
C ASP A 379 -3.14 6.65 -25.14
N VAL A 380 -3.84 6.47 -24.01
CA VAL A 380 -3.65 5.34 -23.11
C VAL A 380 -4.77 4.32 -23.31
N PRO A 381 -4.47 3.10 -23.79
CA PRO A 381 -5.45 2.02 -23.90
C PRO A 381 -6.17 1.76 -22.58
N LEU A 382 -7.46 1.45 -22.64
CA LEU A 382 -8.30 1.29 -21.45
C LEU A 382 -7.72 0.30 -20.43
N LEU A 383 -7.15 -0.82 -20.89
CA LEU A 383 -6.53 -1.84 -20.02
C LEU A 383 -5.26 -1.35 -19.30
N LEU A 384 -4.68 -0.25 -19.74
CA LEU A 384 -3.47 0.36 -19.17
C LEU A 384 -3.77 1.69 -18.45
N ARG A 385 -5.08 2.03 -18.28
CA ARG A 385 -5.54 3.19 -17.51
C ARG A 385 -5.52 2.88 -16.03
N GLU A 386 -4.34 2.76 -15.51
CA GLU A 386 -4.02 2.61 -14.08
C GLU A 386 -2.71 3.35 -13.81
N GLY A 387 -2.29 3.48 -12.56
CA GLY A 387 -0.96 4.01 -12.25
C GLY A 387 0.13 3.18 -12.91
N ALA A 388 1.31 3.74 -13.03
CA ALA A 388 2.47 3.00 -13.56
C ALA A 388 2.69 1.67 -12.83
N ASN A 389 2.32 1.62 -11.56
CA ASN A 389 2.08 0.47 -10.68
C ASN A 389 1.44 0.99 -9.38
N ARG A 390 1.12 0.09 -8.44
CA ARG A 390 0.52 0.44 -7.14
C ARG A 390 1.38 1.42 -6.33
N SER A 391 2.70 1.23 -6.29
CA SER A 391 3.61 2.14 -5.56
C SER A 391 3.60 3.57 -6.10
N TYR A 392 3.36 3.75 -7.40
CA TYR A 392 3.25 5.09 -7.99
C TYR A 392 1.96 5.79 -7.58
N HIS A 393 0.85 5.05 -7.48
CA HIS A 393 -0.39 5.60 -6.97
C HIS A 393 -0.20 6.09 -5.53
N GLU A 394 0.30 5.23 -4.67
CA GLU A 394 0.59 5.55 -3.27
C GLU A 394 1.65 6.67 -3.14
N GLY A 395 2.72 6.60 -3.95
CA GLY A 395 3.80 7.58 -3.93
C GLY A 395 3.36 8.99 -4.35
N ILE A 396 2.43 9.12 -5.28
CA ILE A 396 1.83 10.41 -5.65
C ILE A 396 0.90 10.92 -4.52
N GLY A 397 0.05 10.07 -3.96
CA GLY A 397 -0.77 10.42 -2.81
C GLY A 397 0.07 10.91 -1.63
N ASP A 398 1.06 10.11 -1.24
CA ASP A 398 2.02 10.42 -0.17
C ASP A 398 2.84 11.70 -0.43
N LEU A 399 3.20 11.96 -1.68
CA LEU A 399 3.88 13.19 -2.08
C LEU A 399 3.02 14.43 -1.80
N MET A 400 1.71 14.33 -2.06
CA MET A 400 0.79 15.44 -1.84
C MET A 400 0.44 15.61 -0.37
N ASP A 401 0.37 14.55 0.40
CA ASP A 401 0.30 14.63 1.86
C ASP A 401 1.54 15.36 2.42
N LEU A 402 2.76 14.94 2.02
CA LEU A 402 3.99 15.60 2.41
C LEU A 402 4.02 17.09 1.99
N ALA A 403 3.53 17.42 0.80
CA ALA A 403 3.46 18.79 0.32
C ALA A 403 2.44 19.62 1.10
N SER A 404 1.30 19.02 1.50
CA SER A 404 0.24 19.68 2.27
C SER A 404 0.68 20.01 3.70
N SER A 405 1.55 19.21 4.29
CA SER A 405 2.10 19.39 5.63
C SER A 405 3.28 20.35 5.69
N GLN A 406 3.78 20.87 4.55
CA GLN A 406 4.89 21.82 4.53
C GLN A 406 4.54 23.13 5.24
N ARG A 407 5.43 23.55 6.15
CA ARG A 407 5.21 24.75 7.00
C ARG A 407 4.94 26.03 6.19
N SER A 408 5.58 26.18 5.03
CA SER A 408 5.37 27.33 4.14
C SER A 408 3.96 27.33 3.55
N TYR A 409 3.41 26.18 3.18
CA TYR A 409 2.02 26.06 2.73
C TYR A 409 1.02 26.29 3.87
N LEU A 410 1.23 25.69 5.05
CA LEU A 410 0.38 25.92 6.22
C LEU A 410 0.36 27.40 6.65
N ARG A 411 1.48 28.12 6.52
CA ARG A 411 1.53 29.59 6.73
C ARG A 411 0.73 30.35 5.68
N GLN A 412 0.84 29.97 4.42
CA GLN A 412 0.06 30.60 3.34
C GLN A 412 -1.45 30.46 3.56
N LEU A 413 -1.90 29.32 4.09
CA LEU A 413 -3.30 29.09 4.45
C LEU A 413 -3.73 29.81 5.74
N GLY A 414 -2.80 30.45 6.45
CA GLY A 414 -3.06 31.08 7.75
C GLY A 414 -3.33 30.07 8.88
N LEU A 415 -3.00 28.79 8.67
CA LEU A 415 -3.08 27.75 9.71
C LEU A 415 -1.93 27.90 10.70
N LEU A 416 -0.71 28.08 10.21
CA LEU A 416 0.47 28.26 11.03
C LEU A 416 0.79 29.76 11.18
N PRO A 417 0.68 30.34 12.39
CA PRO A 417 0.98 31.74 12.60
C PRO A 417 2.43 32.12 12.23
N ALA A 418 2.63 33.28 11.61
CA ALA A 418 3.95 33.72 11.14
C ALA A 418 5.03 33.79 12.26
N GLY A 419 4.62 34.10 13.50
CA GLY A 419 5.52 34.15 14.67
C GLY A 419 5.75 32.81 15.38
N MET A 420 5.07 31.74 14.97
CA MET A 420 5.24 30.43 15.60
C MET A 420 6.53 29.78 15.12
N THR A 421 7.47 29.56 16.05
CA THR A 421 8.69 28.81 15.78
C THR A 421 8.39 27.31 15.92
N VAL A 422 8.75 26.53 14.90
CA VAL A 422 8.68 25.06 14.93
C VAL A 422 10.11 24.55 14.99
N ASP A 423 10.42 23.73 15.98
CA ASP A 423 11.71 23.04 16.05
C ASP A 423 11.81 22.04 14.88
N THR A 424 12.67 22.37 13.93
CA THR A 424 12.86 21.55 12.72
C THR A 424 13.40 20.15 13.04
N LEU A 425 14.27 20.00 14.05
CA LEU A 425 14.80 18.69 14.42
C LEU A 425 13.74 17.83 15.08
N GLN A 426 12.94 18.43 15.96
CA GLN A 426 11.79 17.74 16.56
C GLN A 426 10.76 17.31 15.51
N TRP A 427 10.48 18.18 14.53
CA TRP A 427 9.61 17.87 13.39
C TRP A 427 10.15 16.68 12.59
N LEU A 428 11.43 16.73 12.14
CA LEU A 428 12.06 15.66 11.38
C LEU A 428 12.17 14.37 12.18
N LEU A 429 12.37 14.43 13.50
CA LEU A 429 12.42 13.23 14.33
C LEU A 429 11.04 12.59 14.44
N ASN A 430 9.99 13.39 14.66
CA ASN A 430 8.62 12.86 14.70
C ASN A 430 8.22 12.24 13.36
N ASP A 431 8.54 12.89 12.25
CA ASP A 431 8.30 12.39 10.90
C ASP A 431 9.08 11.09 10.62
N ALA A 432 10.37 11.03 10.96
CA ALA A 432 11.21 9.83 10.79
C ALA A 432 10.71 8.60 11.58
N LEU A 433 9.97 8.82 12.67
CA LEU A 433 9.37 7.78 13.52
C LEU A 433 7.97 7.35 13.06
N SER A 434 7.37 8.03 12.09
CA SER A 434 6.03 7.73 11.58
C SER A 434 6.02 6.53 10.62
N SER A 435 4.83 6.00 10.34
CA SER A 435 4.59 5.10 9.22
C SER A 435 4.91 5.81 7.90
N SER A 436 5.30 5.07 6.87
CA SER A 436 5.73 5.62 5.57
C SER A 436 6.93 6.58 5.65
N SER A 437 7.84 6.33 6.60
CA SER A 437 9.07 7.11 6.78
C SER A 437 10.27 6.20 7.16
N VAL A 438 11.29 6.73 7.86
CA VAL A 438 12.59 6.06 8.06
C VAL A 438 12.47 4.72 8.78
N VAL A 439 11.69 4.65 9.88
CA VAL A 439 11.54 3.39 10.65
C VAL A 439 10.74 2.33 9.90
N PHE A 440 10.01 2.72 8.88
CA PHE A 440 9.19 1.83 8.09
C PHE A 440 9.99 1.01 7.05
N ILE A 441 11.03 1.60 6.45
CA ILE A 441 11.80 0.96 5.35
C ILE A 441 12.42 -0.39 5.76
N PRO A 442 13.10 -0.54 6.92
CA PRO A 442 13.63 -1.84 7.33
C PRO A 442 12.56 -2.91 7.54
N PHE A 443 11.33 -2.52 7.86
CA PHE A 443 10.20 -3.44 7.93
C PHE A 443 9.67 -3.79 6.54
N ALA A 444 9.37 -2.80 5.69
CA ALA A 444 8.74 -3.03 4.40
C ALA A 444 9.69 -3.65 3.38
N ALA A 445 10.84 -3.00 3.11
CA ALA A 445 11.84 -3.51 2.17
C ALA A 445 12.63 -4.69 2.75
N GLY A 446 12.90 -4.65 4.07
CA GLY A 446 13.67 -5.69 4.76
C GLY A 446 12.82 -6.89 5.14
N VAL A 447 12.02 -6.76 6.21
CA VAL A 447 11.35 -7.92 6.83
C VAL A 447 10.29 -8.51 5.91
N MET A 448 9.30 -7.70 5.50
CA MET A 448 8.13 -8.18 4.76
C MET A 448 8.53 -8.74 3.40
N SER A 449 9.24 -7.95 2.58
CA SER A 449 9.60 -8.36 1.23
C SER A 449 10.48 -9.62 1.21
N HIS A 450 11.46 -9.75 2.13
CA HIS A 450 12.30 -10.93 2.19
C HIS A 450 11.57 -12.15 2.75
N PHE A 451 10.69 -11.95 3.73
CA PHE A 451 9.91 -13.07 4.27
C PHE A 451 8.93 -13.63 3.23
N GLU A 452 8.21 -12.76 2.51
CA GLU A 452 7.27 -13.19 1.48
C GLU A 452 7.97 -13.74 0.24
N HIS A 453 9.16 -13.21 -0.11
CA HIS A 453 10.02 -13.82 -1.11
C HIS A 453 10.42 -15.25 -0.72
N ASP A 454 10.90 -15.47 0.52
CA ASP A 454 11.23 -16.82 0.97
C ASP A 454 9.98 -17.71 1.03
N LEU A 455 8.86 -17.16 1.50
CA LEU A 455 7.61 -17.88 1.62
C LEU A 455 7.18 -18.47 0.27
N TYR A 456 7.17 -17.67 -0.79
CA TYR A 456 6.62 -18.07 -2.08
C TYR A 456 7.68 -18.54 -3.09
N GLU A 457 8.77 -17.79 -3.27
CA GLU A 457 9.79 -18.12 -4.28
C GLU A 457 10.66 -19.31 -3.86
N ASN A 458 10.97 -19.41 -2.56
CA ASN A 458 11.82 -20.46 -2.02
C ASN A 458 11.00 -21.60 -1.36
N ASP A 459 9.67 -21.58 -1.49
CA ASP A 459 8.77 -22.57 -0.86
C ASP A 459 9.17 -22.82 0.61
N LEU A 460 9.32 -21.73 1.41
CA LEU A 460 9.80 -21.81 2.80
C LEU A 460 9.02 -22.88 3.58
N PRO A 461 9.69 -23.85 4.23
CA PRO A 461 9.02 -24.88 5.01
C PRO A 461 8.23 -24.28 6.17
N ARG A 462 7.04 -24.83 6.42
CA ARG A 462 6.13 -24.41 7.49
C ARG A 462 6.82 -24.31 8.87
N GLU A 463 7.70 -25.24 9.15
CA GLU A 463 8.47 -25.33 10.40
C GLU A 463 9.43 -24.14 10.57
N GLU A 464 9.85 -23.50 9.48
CA GLU A 464 10.80 -22.38 9.50
C GLU A 464 10.12 -21.01 9.55
N PHE A 465 8.80 -20.90 9.40
CA PHE A 465 8.10 -19.61 9.29
C PHE A 465 8.48 -18.63 10.39
N ASN A 466 8.39 -19.04 11.65
CA ASN A 466 8.64 -18.13 12.77
C ASN A 466 10.12 -17.83 12.96
N THR A 467 11.00 -18.82 12.80
CA THR A 467 12.46 -18.66 12.91
C THR A 467 12.97 -17.72 11.79
N ARG A 468 12.48 -17.89 10.57
CA ARG A 468 12.84 -17.04 9.43
C ARG A 468 12.35 -15.59 9.61
N TRP A 469 11.10 -15.43 10.05
CA TRP A 469 10.54 -14.12 10.38
C TRP A 469 11.42 -13.35 11.38
N TRP A 470 11.76 -13.98 12.51
CA TRP A 470 12.57 -13.32 13.53
C TRP A 470 14.03 -13.11 13.13
N ALA A 471 14.57 -13.92 12.25
CA ALA A 471 15.88 -13.68 11.65
C ALA A 471 15.88 -12.37 10.84
N TYR A 472 14.84 -12.12 10.04
CA TYR A 472 14.70 -10.87 9.28
C TYR A 472 14.38 -9.67 10.17
N VAL A 473 13.48 -9.80 11.14
CA VAL A 473 13.19 -8.72 12.12
C VAL A 473 14.47 -8.29 12.85
N ARG A 474 15.27 -9.24 13.28
CA ARG A 474 16.57 -8.96 13.91
C ARG A 474 17.56 -8.29 12.96
N ARG A 475 17.69 -8.82 11.75
CA ARG A 475 18.63 -8.31 10.73
C ARG A 475 18.30 -6.89 10.29
N PHE A 476 17.07 -6.65 9.91
CA PHE A 476 16.67 -5.40 9.29
C PHE A 476 16.28 -4.33 10.31
N GLN A 477 15.48 -4.68 11.31
CA GLN A 477 14.97 -3.72 12.29
C GLN A 477 15.80 -3.65 13.58
N GLY A 478 16.70 -4.60 13.86
CA GLY A 478 17.39 -4.66 15.15
C GLY A 478 16.43 -4.92 16.34
N ILE A 479 15.33 -5.61 16.08
CA ILE A 479 14.30 -5.94 17.07
C ILE A 479 14.37 -7.44 17.40
N VAL A 480 14.10 -7.77 18.65
CA VAL A 480 14.05 -9.16 19.12
C VAL A 480 12.75 -9.44 19.87
N PRO A 481 12.26 -10.69 19.85
CA PRO A 481 11.11 -11.05 20.66
C PRO A 481 11.45 -10.96 22.14
N PRO A 482 10.47 -10.72 23.01
CA PRO A 482 10.70 -10.59 24.47
C PRO A 482 11.13 -11.90 25.14
N SER A 483 10.87 -13.03 24.50
CA SER A 483 11.28 -14.37 24.93
C SER A 483 11.56 -15.23 23.69
N THR A 484 12.16 -16.41 23.87
CA THR A 484 12.35 -17.38 22.78
C THR A 484 11.00 -17.75 22.17
N ARG A 485 10.85 -17.57 20.86
CA ARG A 485 9.66 -17.93 20.08
C ARG A 485 10.09 -18.87 18.97
N GLY A 486 9.93 -20.17 19.24
CA GLY A 486 10.30 -21.25 18.31
C GLY A 486 9.22 -21.56 17.27
N ASP A 487 9.28 -22.78 16.75
CA ASP A 487 8.44 -23.20 15.62
C ASP A 487 6.97 -23.43 15.98
N ASP A 488 6.61 -23.44 17.26
CA ASP A 488 5.21 -23.49 17.71
C ASP A 488 4.44 -22.18 17.40
N TYR A 489 5.17 -21.09 17.17
CA TYR A 489 4.62 -19.78 16.87
C TYR A 489 4.60 -19.50 15.36
N CYS A 490 3.82 -18.51 14.95
CA CYS A 490 3.84 -17.92 13.60
C CYS A 490 3.49 -16.44 13.68
N ASP A 491 4.43 -15.61 14.17
CA ASP A 491 4.18 -14.19 14.40
C ASP A 491 3.95 -13.43 13.09
N ALA A 492 4.54 -13.88 11.98
CA ALA A 492 4.30 -13.36 10.63
C ALA A 492 2.81 -13.38 10.26
N ALA A 493 2.12 -14.50 10.52
CA ALA A 493 0.71 -14.65 10.16
C ALA A 493 -0.23 -13.67 10.88
N THR A 494 0.23 -13.04 11.98
CA THR A 494 -0.54 -11.99 12.68
C THR A 494 -0.51 -10.65 11.95
N LYS A 495 0.34 -10.49 10.93
CA LYS A 495 0.34 -9.33 10.04
C LYS A 495 -0.72 -9.54 8.95
N THR A 496 -1.73 -8.68 8.94
CA THR A 496 -2.91 -8.85 8.08
C THR A 496 -2.53 -9.07 6.60
N HIS A 497 -1.60 -8.28 6.09
CA HIS A 497 -1.14 -8.36 4.69
C HIS A 497 -0.57 -9.73 4.29
N ILE A 498 0.01 -10.49 5.20
CA ILE A 498 0.47 -11.87 4.90
C ILE A 498 -0.70 -12.78 4.49
N ILE A 499 -1.88 -12.53 5.07
CA ILE A 499 -3.09 -13.33 4.85
C ILE A 499 -3.96 -12.74 3.73
N ASP A 500 -4.23 -11.42 3.75
CA ASP A 500 -5.27 -10.77 2.92
C ASP A 500 -4.75 -9.92 1.76
N ASP A 501 -3.48 -9.46 1.78
CA ASP A 501 -2.86 -8.67 0.72
C ASP A 501 -1.38 -9.11 0.50
N PRO A 502 -1.15 -10.40 0.15
CA PRO A 502 0.16 -11.02 0.19
C PRO A 502 1.07 -10.62 -0.96
N ALA A 503 2.38 -10.73 -0.69
CA ALA A 503 3.47 -10.58 -1.66
C ALA A 503 3.54 -9.22 -2.36
N GLN A 504 3.02 -8.15 -1.74
CA GLN A 504 3.02 -6.80 -2.29
C GLN A 504 3.61 -5.74 -1.34
N TYR A 505 4.14 -6.11 -0.19
CA TYR A 505 4.56 -5.12 0.82
C TYR A 505 5.73 -4.23 0.37
N TYR A 506 6.49 -4.62 -0.67
CA TYR A 506 7.49 -3.77 -1.34
C TYR A 506 6.88 -2.50 -1.95
N ASP A 507 5.56 -2.49 -2.23
CA ASP A 507 4.82 -1.32 -2.70
C ASP A 507 5.05 -0.11 -1.81
N TYR A 508 4.86 -0.32 -0.51
CA TYR A 508 4.97 0.71 0.51
C TYR A 508 6.41 1.20 0.67
N ALA A 509 7.41 0.33 0.48
CA ALA A 509 8.81 0.74 0.49
C ALA A 509 9.13 1.62 -0.72
N LEU A 510 8.64 1.23 -1.90
CA LEU A 510 8.82 1.98 -3.14
C LEU A 510 8.10 3.33 -3.09
N SER A 511 6.82 3.36 -2.65
CA SER A 511 6.03 4.60 -2.54
C SER A 511 6.68 5.60 -1.61
N CYS A 512 7.13 5.12 -0.44
CA CYS A 512 7.82 5.94 0.55
C CYS A 512 9.08 6.61 -0.03
N VAL A 513 9.91 5.86 -0.74
CA VAL A 513 11.14 6.41 -1.32
C VAL A 513 10.85 7.27 -2.55
N LEU A 514 9.86 6.89 -3.37
CA LEU A 514 9.42 7.64 -4.54
C LEU A 514 8.92 9.04 -4.14
N LYS A 515 8.15 9.13 -3.07
CA LYS A 515 7.69 10.40 -2.49
C LYS A 515 8.86 11.37 -2.30
N PHE A 516 9.92 10.94 -1.60
CA PHE A 516 11.07 11.79 -1.36
C PHE A 516 11.90 12.07 -2.62
N HIS A 517 11.97 11.11 -3.55
CA HIS A 517 12.67 11.30 -4.83
C HIS A 517 12.01 12.42 -5.66
N LEU A 518 10.70 12.36 -5.83
CA LEU A 518 9.95 13.38 -6.56
C LEU A 518 9.95 14.72 -5.81
N HIS A 519 9.80 14.70 -4.49
CA HIS A 519 9.85 15.87 -3.63
C HIS A 519 11.18 16.63 -3.73
N ASP A 520 12.31 15.92 -3.66
CA ASP A 520 13.64 16.51 -3.80
C ASP A 520 13.83 17.18 -5.16
N TYR A 521 13.38 16.50 -6.25
CA TYR A 521 13.43 17.04 -7.60
C TYR A 521 12.58 18.31 -7.73
N ILE A 522 11.32 18.27 -7.29
CA ILE A 522 10.41 19.42 -7.33
C ILE A 522 10.99 20.59 -6.52
N ALA A 523 11.39 20.35 -5.28
CA ALA A 523 11.87 21.40 -4.40
C ALA A 523 13.15 22.04 -4.94
N ARG A 524 14.13 21.26 -5.37
CA ARG A 524 15.44 21.77 -5.76
C ARG A 524 15.54 22.23 -7.21
N ARG A 525 14.88 21.52 -8.14
CA ARG A 525 15.02 21.77 -9.59
C ARG A 525 13.95 22.69 -10.15
N ILE A 526 12.72 22.59 -9.62
CA ILE A 526 11.60 23.41 -10.11
C ILE A 526 11.42 24.64 -9.22
N LEU A 527 11.30 24.45 -7.90
CA LEU A 527 10.99 25.53 -6.98
C LEU A 527 12.22 26.32 -6.52
N HIS A 528 13.42 25.74 -6.61
CA HIS A 528 14.66 26.29 -6.04
C HIS A 528 14.55 26.60 -4.54
N GLN A 529 13.86 25.72 -3.79
CA GLN A 529 13.60 25.85 -2.36
C GLN A 529 14.23 24.67 -1.58
N ASP A 530 14.32 24.82 -0.24
CA ASP A 530 14.71 23.71 0.64
C ASP A 530 13.56 22.68 0.71
N PRO A 531 13.81 21.40 0.42
CA PRO A 531 12.79 20.35 0.50
C PRO A 531 12.05 20.27 1.84
N ARG A 532 12.68 20.69 2.94
CA ARG A 532 12.09 20.68 4.29
C ARG A 532 11.14 21.84 4.58
N ASN A 533 11.02 22.78 3.65
CA ASN A 533 10.14 23.94 3.80
C ASN A 533 9.84 24.60 2.45
N CYS A 534 9.44 23.80 1.46
CA CYS A 534 9.02 24.30 0.15
C CYS A 534 7.50 24.48 0.07
N ASN A 535 7.03 25.09 -1.00
CA ASN A 535 5.60 25.28 -1.23
C ASN A 535 5.27 25.09 -2.72
N TYR A 536 4.44 24.12 -3.02
CA TYR A 536 4.01 23.82 -4.39
C TYR A 536 2.87 24.73 -4.87
N TYR A 537 2.07 25.22 -3.93
CA TYR A 537 0.81 25.93 -4.24
C TYR A 537 1.03 27.08 -5.22
N GLY A 538 0.24 27.08 -6.30
CA GLY A 538 0.28 28.11 -7.34
C GLY A 538 1.37 27.92 -8.40
N ASN A 539 2.21 26.90 -8.31
CA ASN A 539 3.29 26.65 -9.27
C ASN A 539 2.85 25.68 -10.37
N ARG A 540 2.60 26.21 -11.58
CA ARG A 540 2.15 25.41 -12.73
C ARG A 540 3.23 24.47 -13.28
N GLU A 541 4.50 24.81 -13.14
CA GLU A 541 5.61 23.95 -13.58
C GLU A 541 5.67 22.66 -12.76
N VAL A 542 5.36 22.73 -11.45
CA VAL A 542 5.18 21.53 -10.62
C VAL A 542 4.04 20.67 -11.15
N GLY A 543 2.89 21.26 -11.51
CA GLY A 543 1.77 20.53 -12.08
C GLY A 543 2.09 19.90 -13.44
N ASP A 544 2.83 20.61 -14.31
CA ASP A 544 3.28 20.08 -15.62
C ASP A 544 4.22 18.89 -15.44
N PHE A 545 5.15 19.00 -14.50
CA PHE A 545 6.06 17.89 -14.14
C PHE A 545 5.27 16.66 -13.65
N LEU A 546 4.35 16.83 -12.69
CA LEU A 546 3.52 15.75 -12.17
C LEU A 546 2.69 15.10 -13.30
N ARG A 547 2.03 15.89 -14.13
CA ARG A 547 1.31 15.35 -15.30
C ARG A 547 2.21 14.54 -16.22
N SER A 548 3.45 14.97 -16.43
CA SER A 548 4.41 14.25 -17.28
C SER A 548 4.83 12.88 -16.73
N ILE A 549 4.77 12.70 -15.40
CA ILE A 549 5.00 11.42 -14.71
C ILE A 549 3.75 10.53 -14.79
N MET A 550 2.57 11.12 -14.58
CA MET A 550 1.32 10.40 -14.42
C MET A 550 0.63 10.01 -15.74
N ALA A 551 0.78 10.86 -16.78
CA ALA A 551 0.04 10.70 -18.04
C ALA A 551 0.26 9.36 -18.78
N PRO A 552 1.44 8.73 -18.72
CA PRO A 552 1.61 7.43 -19.35
C PRO A 552 0.77 6.31 -18.73
N GLY A 553 0.32 6.45 -17.47
CA GLY A 553 -0.29 5.33 -16.74
C GLY A 553 0.62 4.11 -16.76
N ALA A 554 0.07 2.92 -17.00
CA ALA A 554 0.82 1.68 -17.15
C ALA A 554 1.32 1.43 -18.59
N SER A 555 1.21 2.40 -19.50
CA SER A 555 1.61 2.22 -20.90
C SER A 555 3.10 2.39 -21.17
N ARG A 556 3.90 2.71 -20.15
CA ARG A 556 5.36 2.86 -20.23
C ARG A 556 6.03 2.26 -18.99
N ASP A 557 7.26 1.78 -19.16
CA ASP A 557 8.09 1.35 -18.02
C ASP A 557 8.35 2.52 -17.06
N TRP A 558 7.95 2.36 -15.82
CA TRP A 558 8.01 3.40 -14.79
C TRP A 558 9.44 3.87 -14.47
N ARG A 559 10.43 2.96 -14.54
CA ARG A 559 11.85 3.27 -14.29
C ARG A 559 12.39 4.19 -15.38
N SER A 560 12.03 3.89 -16.63
CA SER A 560 12.39 4.71 -17.78
C SER A 560 11.76 6.11 -17.72
N VAL A 561 10.49 6.20 -17.34
CA VAL A 561 9.78 7.50 -17.16
C VAL A 561 10.43 8.30 -16.04
N LEU A 562 10.67 7.69 -14.87
CA LEU A 562 11.31 8.37 -13.73
C LEU A 562 12.68 8.93 -14.12
N LYS A 563 13.53 8.11 -14.74
CA LYS A 563 14.87 8.50 -15.17
C LYS A 563 14.84 9.59 -16.25
N GLU A 564 13.93 9.50 -17.20
CA GLU A 564 13.73 10.54 -18.24
C GLU A 564 13.35 11.89 -17.61
N LYS A 565 12.46 11.89 -16.60
CA LYS A 565 11.92 13.11 -16.02
C LYS A 565 12.78 13.72 -14.93
N THR A 566 13.50 12.90 -14.17
CA THR A 566 14.31 13.36 -13.03
C THR A 566 15.81 13.31 -13.30
N GLY A 567 16.25 12.51 -14.28
CA GLY A 567 17.68 12.26 -14.57
C GLY A 567 18.30 11.18 -13.70
N GLU A 568 17.56 10.58 -12.78
CA GLU A 568 18.08 9.64 -11.78
C GLU A 568 17.19 8.38 -11.69
N ASP A 569 17.80 7.25 -11.34
CA ASP A 569 17.09 6.04 -10.96
C ASP A 569 16.56 6.17 -9.52
N LEU A 570 15.50 5.42 -9.17
CA LEU A 570 14.96 5.42 -7.82
C LEU A 570 16.01 4.96 -6.80
N SER A 571 16.20 5.75 -5.75
CA SER A 571 17.15 5.45 -4.67
C SER A 571 16.76 6.16 -3.38
N ALA A 572 17.26 5.66 -2.25
CA ALA A 572 17.04 6.26 -0.93
C ALA A 572 17.80 7.59 -0.71
N ARG A 573 18.61 8.06 -1.68
CA ARG A 573 19.44 9.27 -1.57
C ARG A 573 18.63 10.50 -1.16
N ALA A 574 17.54 10.77 -1.88
CA ALA A 574 16.71 11.97 -1.63
C ALA A 574 16.12 11.95 -0.21
N MET A 575 15.66 10.80 0.25
CA MET A 575 15.15 10.61 1.60
C MET A 575 16.25 10.81 2.65
N LEU A 576 17.42 10.24 2.46
CA LEU A 576 18.57 10.44 3.36
C LEU A 576 18.98 11.92 3.41
N ASP A 577 18.97 12.62 2.27
CA ASP A 577 19.28 14.06 2.20
C ASP A 577 18.23 14.92 2.90
N TYR A 578 16.96 14.55 2.81
CA TYR A 578 15.88 15.21 3.54
C TYR A 578 16.10 15.14 5.06
N TYR A 579 16.48 13.97 5.58
CA TYR A 579 16.74 13.75 7.00
C TYR A 579 18.20 14.02 7.43
N ARG A 580 19.06 14.57 6.57
CA ARG A 580 20.47 14.85 6.90
C ARG A 580 20.67 15.66 8.20
N PRO A 581 19.89 16.74 8.49
CA PRO A 581 20.02 17.46 9.76
C PRO A 581 19.70 16.57 10.98
N LEU A 582 18.71 15.68 10.84
CA LEU A 582 18.38 14.72 11.88
C LEU A 582 19.50 13.70 12.09
N LEU A 583 20.10 13.18 11.01
CA LEU A 583 21.25 12.27 11.09
C LEU A 583 22.39 12.89 11.89
N GLU A 584 22.75 14.14 11.60
CA GLU A 584 23.84 14.82 12.31
C GLU A 584 23.48 15.09 13.79
N TYR A 585 22.24 15.45 14.07
CA TYR A 585 21.73 15.57 15.45
C TYR A 585 21.83 14.23 16.20
N LEU A 586 21.36 13.12 15.61
CA LEU A 586 21.41 11.81 16.23
C LEU A 586 22.84 11.33 16.49
N LYS A 587 23.77 11.54 15.57
CA LYS A 587 25.20 11.29 15.80
C LYS A 587 25.76 12.04 17.01
N GLN A 588 25.31 13.26 17.24
CA GLN A 588 25.71 14.05 18.44
C GLN A 588 25.10 13.45 19.71
N GLN A 589 23.80 13.10 19.69
CA GLN A 589 23.11 12.48 20.82
C GLN A 589 23.68 11.11 21.19
N ASN A 590 24.19 10.38 20.22
CA ASN A 590 24.75 9.05 20.40
C ASN A 590 26.25 9.03 20.73
N ARG A 591 26.89 10.19 20.93
CA ARG A 591 28.30 10.20 21.35
C ARG A 591 28.49 9.44 22.64
N GLY A 592 29.38 8.44 22.63
CA GLY A 592 29.65 7.56 23.76
C GLY A 592 28.61 6.45 23.98
N ARG A 593 27.56 6.36 23.15
CA ARG A 593 26.64 5.25 23.14
C ARG A 593 27.17 4.11 22.24
N VAL A 594 26.83 2.88 22.60
CA VAL A 594 27.24 1.70 21.82
C VAL A 594 26.21 1.43 20.72
N THR A 595 26.65 1.44 19.48
CA THR A 595 25.86 0.99 18.33
C THR A 595 25.98 -0.52 18.18
N THR A 596 24.86 -1.21 18.00
CA THR A 596 24.79 -2.69 17.93
C THR A 596 24.12 -3.19 16.65
N LEU A 597 23.56 -2.29 15.85
CA LEU A 597 22.98 -2.60 14.55
C LEU A 597 24.01 -2.24 13.48
N ASP A 598 24.38 -3.21 12.64
CA ASP A 598 25.36 -3.04 11.56
C ASP A 598 24.77 -2.33 10.32
#